data_3e4855df497f190e9cb9f3d04d1eca6c
#
_entry.id   3e4855df497f190e9cb9f3d04d1eca6c
#
_cell.length_a   1.000
_cell.length_b   1.000
_cell.length_c   1.000
_cell.angle_alpha   90.00
_cell.angle_beta   90.00
_cell.angle_gamma   90.00
#
_symmetry.space_group_name_H-M   'P 1'
#
loop_
_entity.id
_entity.type
_entity.pdbx_description
1 polymer ?
#
loop_
_entity_poly.entity_id
_entity_poly.type
_entity_poly.pdbx_seq_one_letter_code
_entity_poly.pdbx_strand_id
1 'polypeptide(L)'
;VPKLSDHDERRGQILAALLRIAASRGLHAASMRTVAAEAGVSVSTVQYYFHSKEQLLFAGLRHQAEMVGRRVAGSMPTGAGRDGVRAWLVQIIPVDVEQRAAYTVFAAYHALALTDPALAELSYSRYSRDLEALLGDLLRAAQRAGEVSDECDVEAEAVNLLALATGLADGVMAAMRTPEAALALLDYQLDRLFAGAQRPASARSTERCDTPEVASMS
;
A
#
# COMPACT_ATOMS: atom_id res chain seq x y z
N VAL A 1 12.80 6.82 34.76
CA VAL A 1 12.49 6.96 33.33
C VAL A 1 11.01 6.66 33.02
N PRO A 2 9.99 7.27 33.68
CA PRO A 2 8.58 7.00 33.35
C PRO A 2 7.92 7.98 32.38
N LYS A 3 8.51 9.14 32.11
CA LYS A 3 7.82 10.22 31.36
C LYS A 3 7.72 10.04 29.83
N LEU A 4 8.66 9.39 29.17
CA LEU A 4 8.61 9.20 27.72
C LEU A 4 7.59 8.13 27.32
N SER A 5 7.49 7.03 28.07
CA SER A 5 6.54 5.96 27.78
C SER A 5 5.07 6.39 27.93
N ASP A 6 4.76 7.22 28.93
CA ASP A 6 3.40 7.74 29.15
C ASP A 6 2.98 8.77 28.07
N HIS A 7 3.94 9.57 27.59
CA HIS A 7 3.70 10.53 26.50
C HIS A 7 3.41 9.80 25.16
N ASP A 8 4.20 8.79 24.81
CA ASP A 8 4.02 8.04 23.57
C ASP A 8 2.75 7.17 23.63
N GLU A 9 2.44 6.59 24.78
CA GLU A 9 1.21 5.86 25.00
C GLU A 9 -0.03 6.76 24.83
N ARG A 10 -0.02 7.95 25.44
CA ARG A 10 -1.13 8.90 25.31
C ARG A 10 -1.32 9.38 23.88
N ARG A 11 -0.20 9.66 23.18
CA ARG A 11 -0.22 10.01 21.77
C ARG A 11 -0.83 8.87 20.92
N GLY A 12 -0.43 7.63 21.18
CA GLY A 12 -0.99 6.43 20.53
C GLY A 12 -2.48 6.26 20.78
N GLN A 13 -2.99 6.49 22.01
CA GLN A 13 -4.41 6.44 22.34
C GLN A 13 -5.24 7.45 21.54
N ILE A 14 -4.74 8.69 21.36
CA ILE A 14 -5.41 9.72 20.55
C ILE A 14 -5.46 9.29 19.07
N LEU A 15 -4.36 8.76 18.53
CA LEU A 15 -4.31 8.30 17.14
C LEU A 15 -5.22 7.08 16.91
N ALA A 16 -5.26 6.14 17.84
CA ALA A 16 -6.18 5.00 17.76
C ALA A 16 -7.66 5.46 17.78
N ALA A 17 -8.01 6.48 18.57
CA ALA A 17 -9.35 7.07 18.57
C ALA A 17 -9.67 7.72 17.22
N LEU A 18 -8.74 8.46 16.62
CA LEU A 18 -8.88 9.02 15.28
C LEU A 18 -9.18 7.91 14.24
N LEU A 19 -8.41 6.81 14.27
CA LEU A 19 -8.58 5.70 13.32
C LEU A 19 -9.94 5.00 13.50
N ARG A 20 -10.43 4.84 14.74
CA ARG A 20 -11.79 4.32 15.00
C ARG A 20 -12.87 5.23 14.43
N ILE A 21 -12.75 6.55 14.58
CA ILE A 21 -13.68 7.51 13.97
C ILE A 21 -13.64 7.39 12.44
N ALA A 22 -12.44 7.37 11.84
CA ALA A 22 -12.28 7.27 10.40
C ALA A 22 -12.91 5.98 9.84
N ALA A 23 -12.70 4.84 10.51
CA ALA A 23 -13.23 3.55 10.11
C ALA A 23 -14.77 3.45 10.22
N SER A 24 -15.36 4.06 11.26
CA SER A 24 -16.80 3.90 11.56
C SER A 24 -17.68 5.01 11.00
N ARG A 25 -17.18 6.23 10.91
CA ARG A 25 -17.94 7.46 10.57
C ARG A 25 -17.33 8.24 9.41
N GLY A 26 -16.19 7.79 8.87
CA GLY A 26 -15.42 8.50 7.87
C GLY A 26 -14.55 9.63 8.45
N LEU A 27 -13.51 10.00 7.70
CA LEU A 27 -12.51 10.98 8.15
C LEU A 27 -13.08 12.40 8.30
N HIS A 28 -14.17 12.72 7.58
CA HIS A 28 -14.87 14.00 7.72
C HIS A 28 -15.44 14.23 9.12
N ALA A 29 -15.80 13.15 9.86
CA ALA A 29 -16.28 13.23 11.23
C ALA A 29 -15.15 13.49 12.25
N ALA A 30 -13.88 13.38 11.83
CA ALA A 30 -12.74 13.64 12.69
C ALA A 30 -12.51 15.14 12.89
N SER A 31 -12.56 15.58 14.14
CA SER A 31 -12.20 16.91 14.61
C SER A 31 -11.47 16.80 15.94
N MET A 32 -10.74 17.84 16.35
CA MET A 32 -10.09 17.86 17.67
C MET A 32 -11.06 17.48 18.81
N ARG A 33 -12.31 17.96 18.73
CA ARG A 33 -13.34 17.70 19.74
C ARG A 33 -13.85 16.25 19.71
N THR A 34 -14.15 15.72 18.51
CA THR A 34 -14.66 14.34 18.38
C THR A 34 -13.59 13.32 18.72
N VAL A 35 -12.33 13.57 18.36
CA VAL A 35 -11.20 12.71 18.71
C VAL A 35 -10.91 12.77 20.21
N ALA A 36 -10.98 13.94 20.85
CA ALA A 36 -10.83 14.07 22.30
C ALA A 36 -11.90 13.26 23.05
N ALA A 37 -13.15 13.39 22.65
CA ALA A 37 -14.27 12.63 23.23
C ALA A 37 -14.08 11.12 23.07
N GLU A 38 -13.71 10.66 21.88
CA GLU A 38 -13.47 9.24 21.57
C GLU A 38 -12.26 8.66 22.32
N ALA A 39 -11.22 9.48 22.54
CA ALA A 39 -10.02 9.08 23.28
C ALA A 39 -10.20 9.20 24.83
N GLY A 40 -11.30 9.77 25.31
CA GLY A 40 -11.52 10.01 26.74
C GLY A 40 -10.57 11.05 27.34
N VAL A 41 -10.16 12.07 26.54
CA VAL A 41 -9.25 13.12 26.96
C VAL A 41 -9.86 14.51 26.73
N SER A 42 -9.23 15.55 27.30
CA SER A 42 -9.65 16.93 27.01
C SER A 42 -9.22 17.38 25.61
N VAL A 43 -9.96 18.33 25.02
CA VAL A 43 -9.57 18.97 23.75
C VAL A 43 -8.19 19.61 23.83
N SER A 44 -7.89 20.26 24.99
CA SER A 44 -6.55 20.83 25.22
C SER A 44 -5.44 19.78 25.24
N THR A 45 -5.73 18.56 25.68
CA THR A 45 -4.79 17.44 25.59
C THR A 45 -4.50 17.12 24.13
N VAL A 46 -5.53 16.99 23.28
CA VAL A 46 -5.32 16.72 21.84
C VAL A 46 -4.53 17.85 21.20
N GLN A 47 -4.85 19.12 21.51
CA GLN A 47 -4.14 20.30 20.99
C GLN A 47 -2.67 20.38 21.45
N TYR A 48 -2.37 19.86 22.63
CA TYR A 48 -0.99 19.78 23.12
C TYR A 48 -0.14 18.83 22.25
N TYR A 49 -0.70 17.70 21.82
CA TYR A 49 -0.01 16.72 20.97
C TYR A 49 -0.03 17.07 19.49
N PHE A 50 -1.10 17.73 19.03
CA PHE A 50 -1.35 18.03 17.63
C PHE A 50 -1.91 19.46 17.51
N HIS A 51 -1.06 20.39 17.08
CA HIS A 51 -1.41 21.81 17.06
C HIS A 51 -2.49 22.16 16.03
N SER A 52 -2.70 21.32 15.00
CA SER A 52 -3.73 21.51 14.00
C SER A 52 -4.44 20.20 13.62
N LYS A 53 -5.59 20.30 12.96
CA LYS A 53 -6.32 19.14 12.43
C LYS A 53 -5.47 18.41 11.39
N GLU A 54 -4.77 19.13 10.53
CA GLU A 54 -3.91 18.59 9.50
C GLU A 54 -2.78 17.77 10.12
N GLN A 55 -2.13 18.27 11.16
CA GLN A 55 -1.10 17.52 11.90
C GLN A 55 -1.65 16.25 12.56
N LEU A 56 -2.86 16.32 13.14
CA LEU A 56 -3.53 15.16 13.70
C LEU A 56 -3.83 14.10 12.63
N LEU A 57 -4.37 14.52 11.48
CA LEU A 57 -4.67 13.64 10.35
C LEU A 57 -3.40 13.00 9.79
N PHE A 58 -2.35 13.80 9.58
CA PHE A 58 -1.06 13.31 9.12
C PHE A 58 -0.44 12.26 10.07
N ALA A 59 -0.46 12.56 11.36
CA ALA A 59 0.04 11.61 12.36
C ALA A 59 -0.79 10.32 12.38
N GLY A 60 -2.10 10.40 12.10
CA GLY A 60 -2.99 9.25 11.96
C GLY A 60 -2.62 8.36 10.78
N LEU A 61 -2.39 8.94 9.61
CA LEU A 61 -1.94 8.20 8.42
C LEU A 61 -0.62 7.47 8.69
N ARG A 62 0.34 8.18 9.28
CA ARG A 62 1.65 7.59 9.62
C ARG A 62 1.53 6.47 10.65
N HIS A 63 0.71 6.63 11.67
CA HIS A 63 0.45 5.59 12.66
C HIS A 63 -0.20 4.34 12.02
N GLN A 64 -1.17 4.54 11.12
CA GLN A 64 -1.76 3.45 10.33
C GLN A 64 -0.71 2.71 9.51
N ALA A 65 0.17 3.46 8.82
CA ALA A 65 1.27 2.89 8.03
C ALA A 65 2.23 2.05 8.90
N GLU A 66 2.59 2.55 10.08
CA GLU A 66 3.44 1.83 11.04
C GLU A 66 2.77 0.54 11.55
N MET A 67 1.44 0.56 11.77
CA MET A 67 0.69 -0.65 12.15
C MET A 67 0.70 -1.70 11.04
N VAL A 68 0.45 -1.30 9.79
CA VAL A 68 0.52 -2.18 8.62
C VAL A 68 1.95 -2.72 8.46
N GLY A 69 2.96 -1.87 8.55
CA GLY A 69 4.37 -2.27 8.47
C GLY A 69 4.76 -3.32 9.52
N ARG A 70 4.33 -3.17 10.78
CA ARG A 70 4.55 -4.16 11.84
C ARG A 70 3.86 -5.50 11.54
N ARG A 71 2.65 -5.48 10.99
CA ARG A 71 1.92 -6.68 10.59
C ARG A 71 2.64 -7.41 9.46
N VAL A 72 3.07 -6.68 8.44
CA VAL A 72 3.88 -7.22 7.34
C VAL A 72 5.16 -7.86 7.87
N ALA A 73 5.93 -7.14 8.68
CA ALA A 73 7.18 -7.66 9.26
C ALA A 73 6.98 -8.93 10.08
N GLY A 74 5.83 -9.07 10.78
CA GLY A 74 5.48 -10.27 11.55
C GLY A 74 4.99 -11.44 10.70
N SER A 75 4.59 -11.22 9.45
CA SER A 75 4.07 -12.24 8.52
C SER A 75 5.01 -12.55 7.36
N MET A 76 6.18 -11.88 7.27
CA MET A 76 7.14 -12.11 6.20
C MET A 76 7.70 -13.54 6.25
N PRO A 77 7.58 -14.32 5.18
CA PRO A 77 8.33 -15.57 5.05
C PRO A 77 9.83 -15.28 5.14
N THR A 78 10.62 -16.24 5.59
CA THR A 78 12.09 -16.15 5.69
C THR A 78 12.78 -16.19 4.32
N GLY A 79 12.23 -15.47 3.32
CA GLY A 79 12.77 -15.42 1.96
C GLY A 79 12.30 -14.18 1.20
N ALA A 80 13.23 -13.54 0.49
CA ALA A 80 12.90 -12.70 -0.65
C ALA A 80 12.32 -13.61 -1.75
N GLY A 81 11.64 -13.04 -2.73
CA GLY A 81 11.09 -13.78 -3.85
C GLY A 81 9.58 -13.65 -3.95
N ARG A 82 8.98 -14.49 -4.80
CA ARG A 82 7.54 -14.43 -5.09
C ARG A 82 6.66 -14.41 -3.85
N ASP A 83 6.93 -15.31 -2.89
CA ASP A 83 6.12 -15.44 -1.68
C ASP A 83 6.28 -14.24 -0.74
N GLY A 84 7.46 -13.64 -0.67
CA GLY A 84 7.71 -12.40 0.08
C GLY A 84 6.94 -11.21 -0.51
N VAL A 85 7.02 -11.03 -1.83
CA VAL A 85 6.26 -9.99 -2.57
C VAL A 85 4.76 -10.21 -2.39
N ARG A 86 4.29 -11.45 -2.53
CA ARG A 86 2.89 -11.82 -2.30
C ARG A 86 2.43 -11.50 -0.88
N ALA A 87 3.18 -11.94 0.12
CA ALA A 87 2.83 -11.75 1.54
C ALA A 87 2.69 -10.25 1.87
N TRP A 88 3.50 -9.41 1.25
CA TRP A 88 3.41 -7.97 1.39
C TRP A 88 2.16 -7.39 0.71
N LEU A 89 1.91 -7.73 -0.57
CA LEU A 89 0.78 -7.20 -1.34
C LEU A 89 -0.59 -7.63 -0.79
N VAL A 90 -0.70 -8.83 -0.26
CA VAL A 90 -1.93 -9.34 0.38
C VAL A 90 -2.36 -8.48 1.58
N GLN A 91 -1.43 -7.78 2.24
CA GLN A 91 -1.79 -6.88 3.33
C GLN A 91 -2.58 -5.64 2.87
N ILE A 92 -2.53 -5.31 1.58
CA ILE A 92 -3.29 -4.20 0.98
C ILE A 92 -4.74 -4.64 0.69
N ILE A 93 -4.95 -5.92 0.34
CA ILE A 93 -6.26 -6.44 -0.06
C ILE A 93 -7.08 -6.79 1.19
N PRO A 94 -8.27 -6.19 1.38
CA PRO A 94 -9.04 -6.34 2.61
C PRO A 94 -9.81 -7.68 2.66
N VAL A 95 -9.15 -8.74 3.13
CA VAL A 95 -9.71 -10.09 3.25
C VAL A 95 -10.44 -10.32 4.56
N ASP A 96 -10.15 -9.56 5.60
CA ASP A 96 -10.78 -9.65 6.91
C ASP A 96 -11.32 -8.29 7.43
N VAL A 97 -11.98 -8.30 8.57
CA VAL A 97 -12.61 -7.11 9.17
C VAL A 97 -11.58 -6.05 9.54
N GLU A 98 -10.41 -6.47 10.02
CA GLU A 98 -9.34 -5.55 10.44
C GLU A 98 -8.70 -4.85 9.23
N GLN A 99 -8.42 -5.61 8.17
CA GLN A 99 -7.91 -5.06 6.91
C GLN A 99 -8.94 -4.16 6.23
N ARG A 100 -10.25 -4.48 6.28
CA ARG A 100 -11.32 -3.61 5.79
C ARG A 100 -11.35 -2.27 6.53
N ALA A 101 -11.23 -2.29 7.85
CA ALA A 101 -11.15 -1.07 8.65
C ALA A 101 -9.91 -0.25 8.31
N ALA A 102 -8.76 -0.90 8.16
CA ALA A 102 -7.50 -0.27 7.76
C ALA A 102 -7.61 0.38 6.38
N TYR A 103 -8.20 -0.34 5.42
CA TYR A 103 -8.40 0.17 4.05
C TYR A 103 -9.40 1.34 4.01
N THR A 104 -10.47 1.30 4.81
CA THR A 104 -11.41 2.43 4.92
C THR A 104 -10.71 3.72 5.35
N VAL A 105 -9.79 3.61 6.31
CA VAL A 105 -8.96 4.75 6.75
C VAL A 105 -8.06 5.22 5.61
N PHE A 106 -7.34 4.31 4.95
CA PHE A 106 -6.48 4.63 3.82
C PHE A 106 -7.25 5.34 2.69
N ALA A 107 -8.40 4.77 2.28
CA ALA A 107 -9.23 5.33 1.21
C ALA A 107 -9.75 6.74 1.56
N ALA A 108 -10.08 6.98 2.84
CA ALA A 108 -10.50 8.31 3.30
C ALA A 108 -9.36 9.35 3.20
N TYR A 109 -8.13 8.96 3.53
CA TYR A 109 -6.95 9.83 3.35
C TYR A 109 -6.63 10.03 1.88
N HIS A 110 -6.73 8.98 1.06
CA HIS A 110 -6.54 9.08 -0.38
C HIS A 110 -7.51 10.07 -1.01
N ALA A 111 -8.81 9.92 -0.74
CA ALA A 111 -9.83 10.83 -1.23
C ALA A 111 -9.59 12.29 -0.81
N LEU A 112 -9.13 12.52 0.42
CA LEU A 112 -8.80 13.86 0.90
C LEU A 112 -7.57 14.43 0.18
N ALA A 113 -6.53 13.60 -0.05
CA ALA A 113 -5.32 14.01 -0.77
C ALA A 113 -5.60 14.42 -2.23
N LEU A 114 -6.62 13.84 -2.88
CA LEU A 114 -7.03 14.23 -4.23
C LEU A 114 -7.61 15.65 -4.32
N THR A 115 -8.10 16.19 -3.21
CA THR A 115 -8.78 17.50 -3.15
C THR A 115 -8.04 18.54 -2.31
N ASP A 116 -7.02 18.14 -1.56
CA ASP A 116 -6.17 19.00 -0.72
C ASP A 116 -4.70 18.86 -1.11
N PRO A 117 -4.16 19.81 -1.92
CA PRO A 117 -2.77 19.77 -2.38
C PRO A 117 -1.74 19.79 -1.25
N ALA A 118 -2.03 20.48 -0.14
CA ALA A 118 -1.11 20.55 0.99
C ALA A 118 -0.99 19.18 1.69
N LEU A 119 -2.10 18.46 1.83
CA LEU A 119 -2.11 17.11 2.37
C LEU A 119 -1.47 16.10 1.40
N ALA A 120 -1.71 16.27 0.10
CA ALA A 120 -1.09 15.44 -0.93
C ALA A 120 0.44 15.55 -0.89
N GLU A 121 0.99 16.77 -0.81
CA GLU A 121 2.42 17.02 -0.84
C GLU A 121 3.13 16.57 0.45
N LEU A 122 2.55 16.86 1.62
CA LEU A 122 3.18 16.62 2.91
C LEU A 122 3.14 15.15 3.36
N SER A 123 2.18 14.35 2.89
CA SER A 123 1.87 13.08 3.54
C SER A 123 1.66 11.92 2.60
N TYR A 124 0.77 12.07 1.65
CA TYR A 124 0.32 10.96 0.83
C TYR A 124 1.37 10.55 -0.20
N SER A 125 1.97 11.53 -0.89
CA SER A 125 3.02 11.29 -1.89
C SER A 125 4.28 10.66 -1.28
N ARG A 126 4.60 11.02 -0.04
CA ARG A 126 5.74 10.43 0.67
C ARG A 126 5.46 8.99 1.07
N TYR A 127 4.27 8.75 1.62
CA TYR A 127 3.84 7.41 2.01
C TYR A 127 3.78 6.45 0.81
N SER A 128 3.22 6.88 -0.31
CA SER A 128 3.18 6.07 -1.54
C SER A 128 4.59 5.72 -2.03
N ARG A 129 5.50 6.71 -2.08
CA ARG A 129 6.90 6.48 -2.48
C ARG A 129 7.64 5.53 -1.54
N ASP A 130 7.38 5.60 -0.23
CA ASP A 130 7.99 4.70 0.74
C ASP A 130 7.53 3.24 0.52
N LEU A 131 6.25 3.03 0.16
CA LEU A 131 5.72 1.72 -0.20
C LEU A 131 6.29 1.20 -1.53
N GLU A 132 6.38 2.05 -2.55
CA GLU A 132 6.99 1.73 -3.84
C GLU A 132 8.46 1.34 -3.68
N ALA A 133 9.22 2.10 -2.88
CA ALA A 133 10.62 1.82 -2.60
C ALA A 133 10.80 0.47 -1.89
N LEU A 134 9.96 0.18 -0.87
CA LEU A 134 10.00 -1.10 -0.15
C LEU A 134 9.69 -2.29 -1.08
N LEU A 135 8.68 -2.16 -1.93
CA LEU A 135 8.33 -3.19 -2.90
C LEU A 135 9.42 -3.36 -3.96
N GLY A 136 10.02 -2.26 -4.43
CA GLY A 136 11.18 -2.27 -5.31
C GLY A 136 12.38 -2.99 -4.70
N ASP A 137 12.64 -2.81 -3.39
CA ASP A 137 13.71 -3.52 -2.68
C ASP A 137 13.46 -5.05 -2.65
N LEU A 138 12.22 -5.48 -2.45
CA LEU A 138 11.84 -6.90 -2.50
C LEU A 138 12.04 -7.47 -3.91
N LEU A 139 11.61 -6.74 -4.95
CA LEU A 139 11.77 -7.16 -6.34
C LEU A 139 13.25 -7.19 -6.76
N ARG A 140 14.06 -6.21 -6.35
CA ARG A 140 15.52 -6.22 -6.57
C ARG A 140 16.19 -7.41 -5.88
N ALA A 141 15.73 -7.79 -4.70
CA ALA A 141 16.23 -8.99 -4.03
C ALA A 141 15.88 -10.27 -4.81
N ALA A 142 14.66 -10.38 -5.32
CA ALA A 142 14.22 -11.49 -6.18
C ALA A 142 15.00 -11.54 -7.53
N GLN A 143 15.27 -10.38 -8.13
CA GLN A 143 16.07 -10.27 -9.34
C GLN A 143 17.52 -10.74 -9.12
N ARG A 144 18.14 -10.31 -8.01
CA ARG A 144 19.49 -10.83 -7.63
C ARG A 144 19.52 -12.32 -7.34
N ALA A 145 18.39 -12.89 -6.90
CA ALA A 145 18.23 -14.33 -6.71
C ALA A 145 17.93 -15.11 -8.01
N GLY A 146 17.78 -14.41 -9.15
CA GLY A 146 17.43 -15.00 -10.44
C GLY A 146 15.97 -15.43 -10.57
N GLU A 147 15.08 -14.97 -9.66
CA GLU A 147 13.67 -15.28 -9.68
C GLU A 147 12.85 -14.30 -10.54
N VAL A 148 13.41 -13.12 -10.82
CA VAL A 148 12.88 -12.11 -11.73
C VAL A 148 13.94 -11.82 -12.80
N SER A 149 13.52 -11.61 -14.04
CA SER A 149 14.43 -11.34 -15.16
C SER A 149 15.28 -10.09 -14.93
N ASP A 150 16.57 -10.14 -15.31
CA ASP A 150 17.46 -8.96 -15.27
C ASP A 150 17.01 -7.82 -16.20
N GLU A 151 16.17 -8.14 -17.22
CA GLU A 151 15.59 -7.14 -18.12
C GLU A 151 14.35 -6.43 -17.52
N CYS A 152 13.87 -6.89 -16.36
CA CYS A 152 12.71 -6.30 -15.71
C CYS A 152 13.07 -4.98 -15.05
N ASP A 153 12.32 -3.93 -15.38
CA ASP A 153 12.36 -2.66 -14.63
C ASP A 153 11.59 -2.84 -13.32
N VAL A 154 12.32 -3.16 -12.26
CA VAL A 154 11.73 -3.46 -10.94
C VAL A 154 11.08 -2.25 -10.28
N GLU A 155 11.50 -1.04 -10.61
CA GLU A 155 10.90 0.20 -10.14
C GLU A 155 9.52 0.39 -10.77
N ALA A 156 9.41 0.22 -12.09
CA ALA A 156 8.14 0.28 -12.79
C ALA A 156 7.19 -0.85 -12.34
N GLU A 157 7.69 -2.07 -12.13
CA GLU A 157 6.89 -3.19 -11.64
C GLU A 157 6.42 -2.98 -10.20
N ALA A 158 7.20 -2.33 -9.33
CA ALA A 158 6.75 -1.98 -7.99
C ALA A 158 5.53 -1.02 -8.04
N VAL A 159 5.56 -0.01 -8.90
CA VAL A 159 4.43 0.90 -9.12
C VAL A 159 3.22 0.16 -9.67
N ASN A 160 3.42 -0.71 -10.68
CA ASN A 160 2.35 -1.50 -11.30
C ASN A 160 1.67 -2.45 -10.30
N LEU A 161 2.45 -3.16 -9.49
CA LEU A 161 1.92 -4.09 -8.49
C LEU A 161 1.19 -3.36 -7.37
N LEU A 162 1.69 -2.21 -6.92
CA LEU A 162 1.01 -1.39 -5.92
C LEU A 162 -0.32 -0.84 -6.44
N ALA A 163 -0.33 -0.34 -7.68
CA ALA A 163 -1.54 0.14 -8.35
C ALA A 163 -2.56 -1.00 -8.55
N LEU A 164 -2.10 -2.19 -8.96
CA LEU A 164 -2.95 -3.37 -9.08
C LEU A 164 -3.56 -3.76 -7.73
N ALA A 165 -2.76 -3.90 -6.68
CA ALA A 165 -3.24 -4.28 -5.35
C ALA A 165 -4.25 -3.28 -4.80
N THR A 166 -4.02 -1.97 -5.00
CA THR A 166 -4.95 -0.91 -4.60
C THR A 166 -6.26 -1.00 -5.38
N GLY A 167 -6.22 -1.17 -6.71
CA GLY A 167 -7.41 -1.33 -7.53
C GLY A 167 -8.20 -2.62 -7.23
N LEU A 168 -7.51 -3.71 -6.86
CA LEU A 168 -8.14 -4.95 -6.38
C LEU A 168 -8.83 -4.74 -5.03
N ALA A 169 -8.18 -4.01 -4.13
CA ALA A 169 -8.73 -3.67 -2.82
C ALA A 169 -9.98 -2.78 -2.94
N ASP A 170 -9.96 -1.76 -3.81
CA ASP A 170 -11.15 -0.96 -4.14
C ASP A 170 -12.29 -1.84 -4.64
N GLY A 171 -12.00 -2.78 -5.55
CA GLY A 171 -12.99 -3.70 -6.08
C GLY A 171 -13.62 -4.61 -5.01
N VAL A 172 -12.83 -5.04 -4.01
CA VAL A 172 -13.33 -5.81 -2.85
C VAL A 172 -14.21 -4.94 -1.95
N MET A 173 -13.77 -3.72 -1.65
CA MET A 173 -14.51 -2.80 -0.79
C MET A 173 -15.83 -2.36 -1.41
N ALA A 174 -15.85 -2.17 -2.73
CA ALA A 174 -17.05 -1.82 -3.50
C ALA A 174 -17.95 -3.03 -3.84
N ALA A 175 -17.64 -4.22 -3.30
CA ALA A 175 -18.36 -5.48 -3.58
C ALA A 175 -18.42 -5.86 -5.08
N MET A 176 -17.50 -5.35 -5.90
CA MET A 176 -17.38 -5.71 -7.31
C MET A 176 -16.75 -7.09 -7.51
N ARG A 177 -16.01 -7.58 -6.52
CA ARG A 177 -15.36 -8.90 -6.50
C ARG A 177 -15.19 -9.41 -5.08
N THR A 178 -15.04 -10.72 -4.93
CA THR A 178 -14.72 -11.33 -3.63
C THR A 178 -13.22 -11.18 -3.32
N PRO A 179 -12.81 -11.26 -2.04
CA PRO A 179 -11.40 -11.30 -1.68
C PRO A 179 -10.62 -12.41 -2.40
N GLU A 180 -11.21 -13.61 -2.52
CA GLU A 180 -10.58 -14.76 -3.19
C GLU A 180 -10.32 -14.48 -4.66
N ALA A 181 -11.28 -13.84 -5.36
CA ALA A 181 -11.09 -13.44 -6.76
C ALA A 181 -10.00 -12.36 -6.91
N ALA A 182 -9.91 -11.43 -5.96
CA ALA A 182 -8.85 -10.43 -5.95
C ALA A 182 -7.46 -11.07 -5.75
N LEU A 183 -7.36 -12.00 -4.79
CA LEU A 183 -6.11 -12.74 -4.54
C LEU A 183 -5.70 -13.58 -5.75
N ALA A 184 -6.63 -14.25 -6.43
CA ALA A 184 -6.34 -15.02 -7.63
C ALA A 184 -5.79 -14.14 -8.78
N LEU A 185 -6.31 -12.92 -8.95
CA LEU A 185 -5.78 -11.95 -9.92
C LEU A 185 -4.39 -11.45 -9.56
N LEU A 186 -4.13 -11.22 -8.27
CA LEU A 186 -2.80 -10.88 -7.79
C LEU A 186 -1.82 -12.02 -8.06
N ASP A 187 -2.19 -13.26 -7.71
CA ASP A 187 -1.36 -14.45 -7.94
C ASP A 187 -1.07 -14.64 -9.43
N TYR A 188 -2.05 -14.46 -10.30
CA TYR A 188 -1.87 -14.51 -11.75
C TYR A 188 -0.80 -13.51 -12.24
N GLN A 189 -0.82 -12.27 -11.74
CA GLN A 189 0.18 -11.26 -12.12
C GLN A 189 1.57 -11.63 -11.59
N LEU A 190 1.66 -12.10 -10.35
CA LEU A 190 2.94 -12.55 -9.77
C LEU A 190 3.51 -13.75 -10.53
N ASP A 191 2.68 -14.72 -10.90
CA ASP A 191 3.14 -15.88 -11.70
C ASP A 191 3.74 -15.43 -13.04
N ARG A 192 3.14 -14.43 -13.69
CA ARG A 192 3.69 -13.88 -14.95
C ARG A 192 5.03 -13.19 -14.76
N LEU A 193 5.17 -12.40 -13.69
CA LEU A 193 6.40 -11.68 -13.38
C LEU A 193 7.55 -12.65 -13.07
N PHE A 194 7.29 -13.65 -12.23
CA PHE A 194 8.29 -14.60 -11.76
C PHE A 194 8.56 -15.75 -12.78
N ALA A 195 7.62 -16.07 -13.68
CA ALA A 195 7.84 -17.02 -14.76
C ALA A 195 8.77 -16.47 -15.86
N GLY A 196 8.90 -15.16 -15.98
CA GLY A 196 9.75 -14.50 -16.97
C GLY A 196 11.24 -14.84 -16.84
N ALA A 197 11.71 -15.16 -15.64
CA ALA A 197 13.09 -15.56 -15.35
C ALA A 197 13.45 -16.97 -15.89
N GLN A 198 12.45 -17.83 -16.12
CA GLN A 198 12.67 -19.24 -16.54
C GLN A 198 12.73 -19.44 -18.06
N ARG A 199 12.55 -18.38 -18.87
CA ARG A 199 12.65 -18.51 -20.34
C ARG A 199 14.11 -18.36 -20.77
N PRO A 200 14.75 -19.45 -21.27
CA PRO A 200 16.13 -19.38 -21.76
C PRO A 200 16.23 -18.38 -22.92
N ALA A 201 17.32 -17.63 -22.98
CA ALA A 201 17.61 -16.60 -23.99
C ALA A 201 17.61 -17.14 -25.46
N SER A 202 17.55 -18.45 -25.67
CA SER A 202 17.59 -19.09 -26.97
C SER A 202 16.28 -19.11 -27.79
N ALA A 203 15.15 -18.65 -27.20
CA ALA A 203 13.83 -18.68 -27.86
C ALA A 203 13.49 -17.39 -28.63
N ARG A 204 14.36 -16.37 -28.66
CA ARG A 204 14.04 -15.01 -29.19
C ARG A 204 14.60 -14.75 -30.60
N SER A 205 15.16 -15.76 -31.34
CA SER A 205 15.83 -15.51 -32.62
C SER A 205 15.06 -15.88 -33.87
N THR A 206 13.76 -16.20 -33.83
CA THR A 206 13.05 -16.70 -35.03
C THR A 206 11.71 -16.00 -35.34
N GLU A 207 11.55 -14.72 -35.01
CA GLU A 207 10.50 -13.94 -35.67
C GLU A 207 11.09 -12.69 -36.33
N ARG A 208 11.92 -12.91 -37.36
CA ARG A 208 12.08 -11.92 -38.42
C ARG A 208 10.79 -11.97 -39.23
N CYS A 209 10.04 -10.91 -39.17
CA CYS A 209 8.92 -10.65 -40.07
C CYS A 209 9.46 -10.58 -41.50
N ASP A 210 9.28 -11.65 -42.28
CA ASP A 210 9.43 -11.62 -43.74
C ASP A 210 8.31 -10.73 -44.28
N THR A 211 8.65 -9.50 -44.59
CA THR A 211 7.83 -8.61 -45.40
C THR A 211 7.81 -9.16 -46.82
N PRO A 212 6.67 -9.54 -47.43
CA PRO A 212 6.62 -9.88 -48.82
C PRO A 212 6.87 -8.64 -49.68
N GLU A 213 7.90 -8.72 -50.48
CA GLU A 213 8.26 -7.78 -51.55
C GLU A 213 7.10 -7.65 -52.55
N VAL A 214 6.45 -6.49 -52.56
CA VAL A 214 5.42 -6.17 -53.54
C VAL A 214 6.13 -5.92 -54.89
N ALA A 215 6.15 -6.98 -55.74
CA ALA A 215 6.59 -6.85 -57.10
C ALA A 215 5.74 -5.82 -57.86
N SER A 216 6.38 -4.78 -58.34
CA SER A 216 5.84 -3.82 -59.34
C SER A 216 5.53 -4.57 -60.63
N MET A 217 4.27 -4.53 -61.05
CA MET A 217 3.89 -4.79 -62.45
C MET A 217 3.48 -3.48 -63.09
N SER A 218 4.15 -3.20 -64.17
CA SER A 218 3.95 -2.12 -65.17
C SER A 218 2.54 -2.03 -65.72
#